data_ee2fa07fa6f1de53f4c81626523036e0
#
_entry.id   ee2fa07fa6f1de53f4c81626523036e0
#
_cell.length_a   1.000
_cell.length_b   1.000
_cell.length_c   1.000
_cell.angle_alpha   90.00
_cell.angle_beta   90.00
_cell.angle_gamma   90.00
#
_symmetry.space_group_name_H-M   'P 1'
#
loop_
_entity.id
_entity.type
_entity.pdbx_description
1 polymer ?
#
loop_
_entity_poly.entity_id
_entity_poly.type
_entity_poly.pdbx_seq_one_letter_code
_entity_poly.pdbx_strand_id
1 'polypeptide(L)'
;MQKAGERAWAAMERELFVSTGGGIRVCALSGEVRRQAALEGAGALCAAKEHLLCACGCGREIFRLDRWALMPQAVYPGGPGVCELRLSQNGMHLLVLCGDADSVMMLDARSGRPLVVSRVGCNPRQMALDGDTLAIAGGESGFVHLLNAQTLQAAHCLSMPGPVYSTAIGRGRVHALCLTPMLDSLLVTALPGGGRQTLALPGMPGCLLLQGEMLLAATQRRLYAVSADGGRILWQSAAPGRAHRLMGEAGWLFVCELLGERLFASKCPGGRWRTLHAGALDAAIG
;
A
#
# COMPACT_ATOMS: atom_id res chain seq x y z
N MET A 1 -25.66 -10.04 -28.41
CA MET A 1 -24.43 -10.73 -27.97
C MET A 1 -23.56 -9.92 -27.00
N GLN A 2 -23.66 -8.58 -26.92
CA GLN A 2 -22.87 -7.71 -26.03
C GLN A 2 -23.19 -7.89 -24.51
N LYS A 3 -24.45 -8.13 -24.15
CA LYS A 3 -24.88 -8.27 -22.72
C LYS A 3 -24.41 -9.55 -22.00
N ALA A 4 -23.97 -10.58 -22.72
CA ALA A 4 -23.45 -11.81 -22.12
C ALA A 4 -21.98 -11.64 -21.66
N GLY A 5 -21.20 -10.82 -22.36
CA GLY A 5 -19.83 -10.49 -21.99
C GLY A 5 -19.72 -9.66 -20.69
N GLU A 6 -20.59 -8.65 -20.53
CA GLU A 6 -20.59 -7.79 -19.34
C GLU A 6 -20.97 -8.52 -18.04
N ARG A 7 -21.85 -9.54 -18.12
CA ARG A 7 -22.19 -10.39 -16.97
C ARG A 7 -21.08 -11.40 -16.60
N ALA A 8 -20.26 -11.83 -17.55
CA ALA A 8 -19.13 -12.70 -17.28
C ALA A 8 -18.00 -11.95 -16.52
N TRP A 9 -17.85 -10.64 -16.75
CA TRP A 9 -16.87 -9.81 -16.04
C TRP A 9 -17.28 -9.50 -14.59
N ALA A 10 -18.57 -9.42 -14.29
CA ALA A 10 -19.06 -9.17 -12.92
C ALA A 10 -18.92 -10.38 -11.98
N ALA A 11 -18.60 -11.54 -12.52
CA ALA A 11 -18.41 -12.80 -11.77
C ALA A 11 -16.93 -13.18 -11.59
N MET A 12 -15.97 -12.34 -12.03
CA MET A 12 -14.57 -12.60 -11.74
C MET A 12 -14.34 -12.34 -10.25
N GLU A 13 -14.28 -13.44 -9.51
CA GLU A 13 -13.96 -13.41 -8.07
C GLU A 13 -12.63 -12.65 -7.88
N ARG A 14 -12.66 -11.63 -7.02
CA ARG A 14 -11.47 -10.89 -6.66
C ARG A 14 -10.46 -11.81 -6.01
N GLU A 15 -9.22 -11.67 -6.39
CA GLU A 15 -8.12 -12.52 -5.97
C GLU A 15 -7.17 -11.73 -5.05
N LEU A 16 -6.61 -12.45 -4.11
CA LEU A 16 -5.57 -11.96 -3.22
C LEU A 16 -4.23 -12.53 -3.69
N PHE A 17 -3.33 -11.68 -4.12
CA PHE A 17 -1.96 -12.02 -4.47
C PHE A 17 -1.08 -11.83 -3.25
N VAL A 18 -0.28 -12.83 -2.92
CA VAL A 18 0.59 -12.84 -1.74
C VAL A 18 2.00 -13.19 -2.18
N SER A 19 2.95 -12.29 -1.96
CA SER A 19 4.37 -12.60 -2.14
C SER A 19 4.92 -13.30 -0.90
N THR A 20 5.79 -14.25 -1.15
CA THR A 20 6.60 -14.94 -0.13
C THR A 20 8.04 -14.94 -0.60
N GLY A 21 9.02 -15.16 0.28
CA GLY A 21 10.44 -15.20 -0.12
C GLY A 21 10.74 -16.19 -1.25
N GLY A 22 9.91 -17.22 -1.44
CA GLY A 22 10.07 -18.25 -2.47
C GLY A 22 9.12 -18.12 -3.67
N GLY A 23 8.18 -17.16 -3.69
CA GLY A 23 7.26 -17.02 -4.80
C GLY A 23 5.99 -16.23 -4.54
N ILE A 24 5.02 -16.43 -5.42
CA ILE A 24 3.72 -15.77 -5.38
C ILE A 24 2.63 -16.83 -5.23
N ARG A 25 1.68 -16.56 -4.33
CA ARG A 25 0.44 -17.34 -4.19
C ARG A 25 -0.75 -16.48 -4.59
N VAL A 26 -1.68 -17.07 -5.31
CA VAL A 26 -2.97 -16.48 -5.64
C VAL A 26 -4.04 -17.19 -4.83
N CYS A 27 -4.78 -16.43 -4.05
CA CYS A 27 -5.74 -16.95 -3.10
C CYS A 27 -7.12 -16.34 -3.34
N ALA A 28 -8.16 -17.08 -3.01
CA ALA A 28 -9.46 -16.49 -2.76
C ALA A 28 -9.39 -15.51 -1.56
N LEU A 29 -10.31 -14.58 -1.45
CA LEU A 29 -10.40 -13.70 -0.25
C LEU A 29 -10.62 -14.51 1.04
N SER A 30 -11.09 -15.75 0.92
CA SER A 30 -11.16 -16.71 2.04
C SER A 30 -9.80 -17.23 2.49
N GLY A 31 -8.72 -17.02 1.74
CA GLY A 31 -7.36 -17.52 2.02
C GLY A 31 -7.06 -18.88 1.38
N GLU A 32 -7.99 -19.49 0.66
CA GLU A 32 -7.74 -20.72 -0.09
C GLU A 32 -6.76 -20.45 -1.24
N VAL A 33 -5.65 -21.19 -1.29
CA VAL A 33 -4.67 -21.07 -2.38
C VAL A 33 -5.22 -21.72 -3.64
N ARG A 34 -5.34 -20.95 -4.70
CA ARG A 34 -5.82 -21.41 -6.01
C ARG A 34 -4.67 -21.72 -6.97
N ARG A 35 -3.63 -20.91 -6.93
CA ARG A 35 -2.47 -21.00 -7.83
C ARG A 35 -1.22 -20.53 -7.11
N GLN A 36 -0.07 -20.98 -7.57
CA GLN A 36 1.23 -20.49 -7.09
C GLN A 36 2.29 -20.58 -8.18
N ALA A 37 3.28 -19.71 -8.08
CA ALA A 37 4.47 -19.74 -8.92
C ALA A 37 5.72 -19.51 -8.08
N ALA A 38 6.79 -20.21 -8.41
CA ALA A 38 8.11 -19.93 -7.84
C ALA A 38 8.66 -18.63 -8.45
N LEU A 39 9.05 -17.69 -7.60
CA LEU A 39 9.69 -16.44 -7.98
C LEU A 39 10.57 -16.00 -6.82
N GLU A 40 11.86 -16.33 -6.89
CA GLU A 40 12.80 -16.08 -5.80
C GLU A 40 12.92 -14.59 -5.51
N GLY A 41 12.89 -14.24 -4.22
CA GLY A 41 12.99 -12.85 -3.77
C GLY A 41 11.77 -12.00 -4.08
N ALA A 42 10.59 -12.61 -4.31
CA ALA A 42 9.35 -11.87 -4.52
C ALA A 42 9.03 -10.99 -3.31
N GLY A 43 8.80 -9.70 -3.55
CA GLY A 43 8.54 -8.66 -2.55
C GLY A 43 7.29 -7.85 -2.87
N ALA A 44 7.45 -6.54 -3.05
CA ALA A 44 6.34 -5.62 -3.28
C ALA A 44 5.50 -6.00 -4.51
N LEU A 45 4.18 -5.99 -4.34
CA LEU A 45 3.20 -6.40 -5.35
C LEU A 45 2.29 -5.24 -5.78
N CYS A 46 1.94 -5.22 -7.06
CA CYS A 46 0.88 -4.38 -7.59
C CYS A 46 0.06 -5.17 -8.61
N ALA A 47 -1.22 -5.42 -8.30
CA ALA A 47 -2.13 -6.11 -9.20
C ALA A 47 -2.77 -5.15 -10.20
N ALA A 48 -2.78 -5.55 -11.47
CA ALA A 48 -3.46 -4.88 -12.56
C ALA A 48 -4.52 -5.80 -13.18
N LYS A 49 -5.26 -5.29 -14.14
CA LYS A 49 -6.35 -6.04 -14.80
C LYS A 49 -5.86 -7.32 -15.46
N GLU A 50 -4.76 -7.25 -16.21
CA GLU A 50 -4.26 -8.36 -17.03
C GLU A 50 -2.90 -8.91 -16.56
N HIS A 51 -2.24 -8.20 -15.65
CA HIS A 51 -0.91 -8.58 -15.19
C HIS A 51 -0.70 -8.28 -13.72
N LEU A 52 0.27 -8.92 -13.14
CA LEU A 52 0.79 -8.69 -11.80
C LEU A 52 2.21 -8.16 -11.90
N LEU A 53 2.50 -7.08 -11.21
CA LEU A 53 3.85 -6.54 -11.07
C LEU A 53 4.43 -6.98 -9.73
N CYS A 54 5.63 -7.50 -9.74
CA CYS A 54 6.32 -8.00 -8.55
C CYS A 54 7.77 -7.52 -8.54
N ALA A 55 8.16 -6.78 -7.51
CA ALA A 55 9.56 -6.45 -7.28
C ALA A 55 10.29 -7.67 -6.72
N CYS A 56 11.47 -7.98 -7.26
CA CYS A 56 12.28 -9.12 -6.87
C CYS A 56 13.75 -8.69 -6.64
N GLY A 57 14.54 -9.57 -6.06
CA GLY A 57 15.98 -9.36 -5.92
C GLY A 57 16.34 -8.09 -5.15
N CYS A 58 15.73 -7.86 -3.99
CA CYS A 58 15.86 -6.61 -3.23
C CYS A 58 15.41 -5.37 -4.02
N GLY A 59 14.47 -5.56 -4.96
CA GLY A 59 13.87 -4.49 -5.74
C GLY A 59 14.66 -4.10 -7.00
N ARG A 60 15.74 -4.77 -7.34
CA ARG A 60 16.53 -4.46 -8.55
C ARG A 60 15.78 -4.71 -9.85
N GLU A 61 14.87 -5.66 -9.82
CA GLU A 61 14.05 -6.05 -10.97
C GLU A 61 12.58 -6.05 -10.59
N ILE A 62 11.74 -5.66 -11.55
CA ILE A 62 10.28 -5.73 -11.42
C ILE A 62 9.77 -6.62 -12.53
N PHE A 63 9.28 -7.78 -12.17
CA PHE A 63 8.68 -8.72 -13.11
C PHE A 63 7.25 -8.31 -13.41
N ARG A 64 6.94 -8.21 -14.69
CA ARG A 64 5.57 -8.18 -15.17
C ARG A 64 5.15 -9.60 -15.52
N LEU A 65 4.23 -10.14 -14.75
CA LEU A 65 3.73 -11.49 -14.89
C LEU A 65 2.35 -11.49 -15.56
N ASP A 66 2.06 -12.49 -16.37
CA ASP A 66 0.69 -12.80 -16.74
C ASP A 66 -0.12 -13.06 -15.47
N ARG A 67 -1.26 -12.41 -15.33
CA ARG A 67 -2.06 -12.50 -14.11
C ARG A 67 -2.59 -13.91 -13.84
N TRP A 68 -2.87 -14.66 -14.90
CA TRP A 68 -3.51 -15.97 -14.82
C TRP A 68 -2.49 -17.10 -14.73
N ALA A 69 -1.52 -17.08 -15.63
CA ALA A 69 -0.46 -18.08 -15.69
C ALA A 69 0.68 -17.83 -14.71
N LEU A 70 0.81 -16.61 -14.16
CA LEU A 70 1.94 -16.15 -13.33
C LEU A 70 3.30 -16.31 -14.03
N MET A 71 3.30 -16.35 -15.36
CA MET A 71 4.52 -16.46 -16.16
C MET A 71 5.09 -15.07 -16.45
N PRO A 72 6.42 -14.89 -16.34
CA PRO A 72 7.07 -13.64 -16.70
C PRO A 72 6.83 -13.28 -18.17
N GLN A 73 6.34 -12.07 -18.40
CA GLN A 73 6.15 -11.49 -19.75
C GLN A 73 7.21 -10.44 -20.05
N ALA A 74 7.70 -9.74 -19.04
CA ALA A 74 8.73 -8.71 -19.14
C ALA A 74 9.43 -8.51 -17.80
N VAL A 75 10.64 -7.95 -17.86
CA VAL A 75 11.39 -7.50 -16.69
C VAL A 75 11.67 -6.01 -16.86
N TYR A 76 11.33 -5.24 -15.85
CA TYR A 76 11.53 -3.81 -15.78
C TYR A 76 12.67 -3.49 -14.81
N PRO A 77 13.38 -2.39 -15.00
CA PRO A 77 14.36 -1.94 -14.02
C PRO A 77 13.66 -1.52 -12.74
N GLY A 78 14.14 -2.00 -11.63
CA GLY A 78 13.80 -1.55 -10.30
C GLY A 78 14.83 -0.55 -9.76
N GLY A 79 14.83 -0.35 -8.46
CA GLY A 79 15.79 0.50 -7.75
C GLY A 79 16.19 -0.12 -6.41
N PRO A 80 17.17 0.46 -5.72
CA PRO A 80 17.55 -0.01 -4.39
C PRO A 80 16.40 0.09 -3.39
N GLY A 81 16.06 -1.02 -2.72
CA GLY A 81 15.07 -1.06 -1.68
C GLY A 81 13.65 -0.75 -2.15
N VAL A 82 13.20 -1.31 -3.28
CA VAL A 82 11.79 -1.16 -3.69
C VAL A 82 10.88 -1.70 -2.60
N CYS A 83 10.12 -0.80 -1.99
CA CYS A 83 9.22 -1.10 -0.89
C CYS A 83 7.73 -1.03 -1.27
N GLU A 84 7.37 -0.32 -2.34
CA GLU A 84 5.99 -0.27 -2.82
C GLU A 84 5.93 -0.05 -4.33
N LEU A 85 4.93 -0.68 -4.96
CA LEU A 85 4.57 -0.52 -6.37
C LEU A 85 3.12 -0.03 -6.46
N ARG A 86 2.85 0.96 -7.32
CA ARG A 86 1.49 1.40 -7.64
C ARG A 86 1.35 1.77 -9.11
N LEU A 87 0.21 1.46 -9.69
CA LEU A 87 -0.15 2.01 -10.99
C LEU A 87 -0.83 3.38 -10.80
N SER A 88 -0.54 4.31 -11.72
CA SER A 88 -1.32 5.54 -11.84
C SER A 88 -2.78 5.22 -12.15
N GLN A 89 -3.68 6.16 -11.87
CA GLN A 89 -5.13 5.93 -12.04
C GLN A 89 -5.52 5.51 -13.47
N ASN A 90 -4.83 6.05 -14.47
CA ASN A 90 -5.04 5.69 -15.87
C ASN A 90 -4.30 4.40 -16.31
N GLY A 91 -3.52 3.78 -15.41
CA GLY A 91 -2.74 2.57 -15.68
C GLY A 91 -1.55 2.75 -16.62
N MET A 92 -1.23 3.97 -17.05
CA MET A 92 -0.13 4.23 -18.00
C MET A 92 1.25 4.26 -17.34
N HIS A 93 1.32 4.60 -16.07
CA HIS A 93 2.57 4.72 -15.33
C HIS A 93 2.63 3.75 -14.16
N LEU A 94 3.79 3.13 -13.97
CA LEU A 94 4.14 2.40 -12.78
C LEU A 94 4.98 3.31 -11.87
N LEU A 95 4.48 3.56 -10.68
CA LEU A 95 5.15 4.30 -9.62
C LEU A 95 5.89 3.29 -8.72
N VAL A 96 7.17 3.50 -8.53
CA VAL A 96 8.09 2.60 -7.81
C VAL A 96 8.71 3.37 -6.66
N LEU A 97 8.38 3.05 -5.43
CA LEU A 97 8.97 3.67 -4.24
C LEU A 97 10.23 2.90 -3.84
N CYS A 98 11.36 3.60 -3.80
CA CYS A 98 12.68 3.06 -3.48
C CYS A 98 13.14 3.63 -2.13
N GLY A 99 13.01 2.83 -1.06
CA GLY A 99 13.36 3.24 0.29
C GLY A 99 14.85 3.57 0.44
N ASP A 100 15.71 2.68 -0.04
CA ASP A 100 17.17 2.83 0.10
C ASP A 100 17.77 3.90 -0.84
N ALA A 101 17.01 4.31 -1.87
CA ALA A 101 17.43 5.37 -2.80
C ALA A 101 16.77 6.73 -2.49
N ASP A 102 15.98 6.83 -1.42
CA ASP A 102 15.26 8.05 -1.04
C ASP A 102 14.46 8.66 -2.21
N SER A 103 13.84 7.81 -3.03
CA SER A 103 13.25 8.26 -4.29
C SER A 103 11.96 7.53 -4.66
N VAL A 104 11.19 8.17 -5.51
CA VAL A 104 10.14 7.55 -6.30
C VAL A 104 10.52 7.62 -7.78
N MET A 105 10.38 6.49 -8.48
CA MET A 105 10.63 6.38 -9.91
C MET A 105 9.32 6.15 -10.64
N MET A 106 9.15 6.75 -11.80
CA MET A 106 8.03 6.50 -12.71
C MET A 106 8.53 5.77 -13.94
N LEU A 107 7.89 4.65 -14.25
CA LEU A 107 8.13 3.88 -15.46
C LEU A 107 6.89 3.94 -16.36
N ASP A 108 7.08 3.86 -17.65
CA ASP A 108 6.01 3.50 -18.57
C ASP A 108 5.52 2.08 -18.26
N ALA A 109 4.25 1.93 -17.90
CA ALA A 109 3.72 0.66 -17.37
C ALA A 109 3.69 -0.47 -18.43
N ARG A 110 3.73 -0.12 -19.72
CA ARG A 110 3.73 -1.10 -20.81
C ARG A 110 5.11 -1.61 -21.14
N SER A 111 6.07 -0.70 -21.28
CA SER A 111 7.43 -1.00 -21.75
C SER A 111 8.44 -1.16 -20.61
N GLY A 112 8.14 -0.69 -19.40
CA GLY A 112 9.07 -0.64 -18.28
C GLY A 112 10.16 0.43 -18.41
N ARG A 113 10.07 1.31 -19.43
CA ARG A 113 11.06 2.36 -19.65
C ARG A 113 11.00 3.40 -18.53
N PRO A 114 12.11 3.72 -17.85
CA PRO A 114 12.17 4.82 -16.90
C PRO A 114 11.83 6.16 -17.57
N LEU A 115 10.97 6.93 -16.95
CA LEU A 115 10.52 8.25 -17.43
C LEU A 115 11.08 9.36 -16.55
N VAL A 116 10.90 9.26 -15.26
CA VAL A 116 11.28 10.29 -14.28
C VAL A 116 11.68 9.62 -12.96
N VAL A 117 12.61 10.26 -12.23
CA VAL A 117 12.96 9.94 -10.84
C VAL A 117 12.89 11.22 -10.02
N SER A 118 12.24 11.18 -8.86
CA SER A 118 12.14 12.29 -7.91
C SER A 118 12.61 11.86 -6.53
N ARG A 119 13.40 12.70 -5.85
CA ARG A 119 13.81 12.46 -4.46
C ARG A 119 12.68 12.82 -3.51
N VAL A 120 12.46 11.98 -2.49
CA VAL A 120 11.30 12.09 -1.58
C VAL A 120 11.65 11.67 -0.15
N GLY A 121 12.24 12.56 0.60
CA GLY A 121 12.53 12.34 1.99
C GLY A 121 13.76 11.49 2.28
N CYS A 122 13.76 10.87 3.45
CA CYS A 122 14.79 9.95 3.91
C CYS A 122 14.10 8.65 4.34
N ASN A 123 14.43 7.55 3.69
CA ASN A 123 13.83 6.24 3.91
C ASN A 123 12.28 6.28 3.75
N PRO A 124 11.76 6.67 2.57
CA PRO A 124 10.32 6.77 2.32
C PRO A 124 9.67 5.39 2.50
N ARG A 125 8.46 5.38 3.07
CA ARG A 125 7.84 4.14 3.58
C ARG A 125 6.62 3.69 2.80
N GLN A 126 5.80 4.63 2.34
CA GLN A 126 4.52 4.32 1.72
C GLN A 126 4.09 5.41 0.76
N MET A 127 3.34 5.00 -0.26
CA MET A 127 2.66 5.89 -1.20
C MET A 127 1.14 5.80 -1.04
N ALA A 128 0.44 6.91 -1.26
CA ALA A 128 -1.00 6.95 -1.44
C ALA A 128 -1.36 7.79 -2.66
N LEU A 129 -2.38 7.38 -3.40
CA LEU A 129 -2.78 8.02 -4.65
C LEU A 129 -4.25 8.41 -4.59
N ASP A 130 -4.56 9.66 -4.94
CA ASP A 130 -5.93 10.15 -5.14
C ASP A 130 -5.96 11.07 -6.35
N GLY A 131 -6.61 10.62 -7.42
CA GLY A 131 -6.55 11.30 -8.72
C GLY A 131 -5.10 11.44 -9.22
N ASP A 132 -4.72 12.66 -9.55
CA ASP A 132 -3.36 13.02 -9.98
C ASP A 132 -2.43 13.41 -8.83
N THR A 133 -2.85 13.24 -7.59
CA THR A 133 -2.02 13.55 -6.42
C THR A 133 -1.43 12.28 -5.83
N LEU A 134 -0.11 12.23 -5.77
CA LEU A 134 0.68 11.20 -5.11
C LEU A 134 1.20 11.75 -3.77
N ALA A 135 0.78 11.17 -2.67
CA ALA A 135 1.32 11.46 -1.34
C ALA A 135 2.34 10.39 -0.94
N ILE A 136 3.50 10.80 -0.45
CA ILE A 136 4.57 9.89 -0.03
C ILE A 136 4.95 10.20 1.42
N ALA A 137 4.89 9.17 2.26
CA ALA A 137 5.41 9.21 3.63
C ALA A 137 6.94 9.25 3.58
N GLY A 138 7.53 10.40 3.87
CA GLY A 138 8.96 10.67 3.72
C GLY A 138 9.83 10.09 4.84
N GLY A 139 9.34 9.12 5.60
CA GLY A 139 10.12 8.39 6.60
C GLY A 139 10.71 9.29 7.68
N GLU A 140 12.00 9.19 7.88
CA GLU A 140 12.74 9.91 8.93
C GLU A 140 12.84 11.42 8.70
N SER A 141 12.59 11.87 7.46
CA SER A 141 12.60 13.31 7.15
C SER A 141 11.50 14.10 7.86
N GLY A 142 10.45 13.45 8.33
CA GLY A 142 9.31 14.12 8.99
C GLY A 142 8.43 14.91 8.02
N PHE A 143 8.40 14.54 6.75
CA PHE A 143 7.57 15.19 5.73
C PHE A 143 6.62 14.24 5.05
N VAL A 144 5.50 14.77 4.56
CA VAL A 144 4.72 14.15 3.49
C VAL A 144 4.94 14.95 2.22
N HIS A 145 5.47 14.30 1.19
CA HIS A 145 5.67 14.89 -0.12
C HIS A 145 4.42 14.69 -0.97
N LEU A 146 3.89 15.76 -1.53
CA LEU A 146 2.79 15.72 -2.49
C LEU A 146 3.34 16.01 -3.88
N LEU A 147 3.22 15.04 -4.77
CA LEU A 147 3.69 15.12 -6.15
C LEU A 147 2.51 14.98 -7.11
N ASN A 148 2.67 15.50 -8.31
CA ASN A 148 1.78 15.14 -9.40
C ASN A 148 2.10 13.72 -9.87
N ALA A 149 1.12 12.82 -9.86
CA ALA A 149 1.30 11.40 -10.18
C ALA A 149 1.60 11.10 -11.66
N GLN A 150 1.42 12.10 -12.56
CA GLN A 150 1.69 11.96 -13.99
C GLN A 150 3.08 12.49 -14.39
N THR A 151 3.69 13.37 -13.55
CA THR A 151 4.96 14.03 -13.88
C THR A 151 6.02 13.90 -12.79
N LEU A 152 5.66 13.44 -11.60
CA LEU A 152 6.45 13.47 -10.36
C LEU A 152 6.98 14.87 -9.97
N GLN A 153 6.41 15.93 -10.52
CA GLN A 153 6.72 17.27 -10.08
C GLN A 153 6.20 17.51 -8.67
N ALA A 154 7.03 18.11 -7.81
CA ALA A 154 6.65 18.44 -6.46
C ALA A 154 5.57 19.55 -6.47
N ALA A 155 4.44 19.29 -5.84
CA ALA A 155 3.37 20.26 -5.65
C ALA A 155 3.48 20.92 -4.26
N HIS A 156 3.62 20.12 -3.22
CA HIS A 156 3.73 20.59 -1.83
C HIS A 156 4.61 19.64 -1.00
N CYS A 157 5.13 20.18 0.11
CA CYS A 157 5.81 19.42 1.14
C CYS A 157 5.22 19.81 2.50
N LEU A 158 4.58 18.84 3.16
CA LEU A 158 3.92 19.05 4.45
C LEU A 158 4.84 18.57 5.56
N SER A 159 5.33 19.51 6.39
CA SER A 159 6.10 19.17 7.60
C SER A 159 5.19 18.50 8.63
N MET A 160 5.65 17.43 9.26
CA MET A 160 4.96 16.65 10.28
C MET A 160 5.71 16.74 11.61
N PRO A 161 5.06 16.45 12.75
CA PRO A 161 5.69 16.58 14.08
C PRO A 161 6.73 15.49 14.39
N GLY A 162 7.00 14.57 13.50
CA GLY A 162 7.98 13.50 13.66
C GLY A 162 8.08 12.62 12.42
N PRO A 163 8.88 11.54 12.46
CA PRO A 163 9.02 10.59 11.37
C PRO A 163 7.68 10.07 10.88
N VAL A 164 7.48 10.03 9.55
CA VAL A 164 6.21 9.63 8.91
C VAL A 164 6.31 8.20 8.43
N TYR A 165 5.51 7.32 9.01
CA TYR A 165 5.50 5.89 8.68
C TYR A 165 4.53 5.53 7.56
N SER A 166 3.43 6.24 7.49
CA SER A 166 2.37 5.95 6.53
C SER A 166 1.58 7.19 6.19
N THR A 167 1.04 7.22 4.99
CA THR A 167 0.15 8.29 4.54
C THR A 167 -1.06 7.72 3.81
N ALA A 168 -2.16 8.43 3.90
CA ALA A 168 -3.37 8.21 3.10
C ALA A 168 -3.86 9.57 2.58
N ILE A 169 -4.43 9.57 1.38
CA ILE A 169 -4.97 10.79 0.77
C ILE A 169 -6.35 10.50 0.22
N GLY A 170 -7.25 11.47 0.32
CA GLY A 170 -8.57 11.42 -0.27
C GLY A 170 -9.43 12.59 0.20
N ARG A 171 -10.39 12.97 -0.63
CA ARG A 171 -11.32 14.09 -0.35
C ARG A 171 -10.62 15.41 -0.05
N GLY A 172 -9.49 15.67 -0.70
CA GLY A 172 -8.67 16.85 -0.51
C GLY A 172 -7.92 16.88 0.83
N ARG A 173 -7.90 15.78 1.60
CA ARG A 173 -7.18 15.67 2.87
C ARG A 173 -6.00 14.73 2.76
N VAL A 174 -4.96 15.04 3.52
CA VAL A 174 -3.78 14.20 3.68
C VAL A 174 -3.73 13.73 5.13
N HIS A 175 -3.64 12.43 5.31
CA HIS A 175 -3.48 11.82 6.62
C HIS A 175 -2.07 11.24 6.73
N ALA A 176 -1.40 11.49 7.84
CA ALA A 176 -0.07 10.97 8.12
C ALA A 176 -0.04 10.29 9.48
N LEU A 177 0.56 9.13 9.57
CA LEU A 177 0.81 8.44 10.83
C LEU A 177 2.27 8.64 11.21
N CYS A 178 2.49 9.44 12.25
CA CYS A 178 3.80 9.90 12.69
C CYS A 178 4.22 9.18 13.97
N LEU A 179 5.53 9.00 14.14
CA LEU A 179 6.11 8.54 15.41
C LEU A 179 6.36 9.74 16.32
N THR A 180 5.92 9.64 17.57
CA THR A 180 6.22 10.63 18.61
C THR A 180 7.52 10.27 19.35
N PRO A 181 8.16 11.22 20.07
CA PRO A 181 9.29 10.91 20.93
C PRO A 181 9.03 9.87 22.02
N MET A 182 7.76 9.68 22.40
CA MET A 182 7.33 8.67 23.39
C MET A 182 7.09 7.29 22.76
N LEU A 183 7.47 7.09 21.50
CA LEU A 183 7.25 5.88 20.72
C LEU A 183 5.79 5.50 20.52
N ASP A 184 4.88 6.46 20.62
CA ASP A 184 3.48 6.33 20.25
C ASP A 184 3.21 6.93 18.88
N SER A 185 2.02 6.69 18.36
CA SER A 185 1.56 7.20 17.06
C SER A 185 0.80 8.51 17.24
N LEU A 186 1.04 9.44 16.33
CA LEU A 186 0.22 10.63 16.15
C LEU A 186 -0.36 10.62 14.74
N LEU A 187 -1.68 10.51 14.64
CA LEU A 187 -2.38 10.73 13.39
C LEU A 187 -2.52 12.24 13.17
N VAL A 188 -1.98 12.71 12.06
CA VAL A 188 -2.08 14.11 11.62
C VAL A 188 -2.93 14.16 10.37
N THR A 189 -4.00 14.94 10.39
CA THR A 189 -4.83 15.20 9.21
C THR A 189 -4.65 16.65 8.79
N ALA A 190 -4.08 16.89 7.62
CA ALA A 190 -3.99 18.18 6.99
C ALA A 190 -5.28 18.50 6.25
N LEU A 191 -5.88 19.65 6.54
CA LEU A 191 -7.16 20.10 5.99
C LEU A 191 -6.95 21.00 4.77
N PRO A 192 -7.91 21.06 3.85
CA PRO A 192 -7.96 22.10 2.84
C PRO A 192 -7.95 23.48 3.52
N GLY A 193 -7.10 24.39 3.05
CA GLY A 193 -6.97 25.71 3.68
C GLY A 193 -5.91 25.84 4.78
N GLY A 194 -5.11 24.77 5.01
CA GLY A 194 -3.90 24.84 5.86
C GLY A 194 -4.10 24.50 7.34
N GLY A 195 -5.31 24.13 7.75
CA GLY A 195 -5.57 23.64 9.10
C GLY A 195 -4.99 22.23 9.33
N ARG A 196 -4.73 21.88 10.60
CA ARG A 196 -4.32 20.53 11.01
C ARG A 196 -5.16 20.05 12.17
N GLN A 197 -5.49 18.77 12.13
CA GLN A 197 -6.12 18.05 13.23
C GLN A 197 -5.20 16.91 13.65
N THR A 198 -5.10 16.65 14.93
CA THR A 198 -4.22 15.60 15.47
C THR A 198 -4.99 14.69 16.40
N LEU A 199 -4.67 13.40 16.37
CA LEU A 199 -5.25 12.38 17.23
C LEU A 199 -4.14 11.45 17.72
N ALA A 200 -3.94 11.38 19.03
CA ALA A 200 -2.97 10.46 19.63
C ALA A 200 -3.52 9.03 19.60
N LEU A 201 -2.70 8.11 19.13
CA LEU A 201 -3.01 6.68 19.04
C LEU A 201 -1.91 5.89 19.75
N PRO A 202 -2.19 5.20 20.87
CA PRO A 202 -1.20 4.41 21.58
C PRO A 202 -0.54 3.33 20.75
N GLY A 203 0.79 3.20 20.87
CA GLY A 203 1.63 2.21 20.20
C GLY A 203 2.33 2.73 18.95
N MET A 204 3.45 2.11 18.59
CA MET A 204 4.27 2.50 17.44
C MET A 204 3.47 2.47 16.13
N PRO A 205 3.73 3.42 15.21
CA PRO A 205 3.01 3.49 13.96
C PRO A 205 3.27 2.27 13.07
N GLY A 206 2.20 1.82 12.44
CA GLY A 206 2.19 0.83 11.37
C GLY A 206 1.81 1.49 10.05
N CYS A 207 0.56 1.32 9.61
CA CYS A 207 0.10 1.84 8.32
C CYS A 207 -1.32 2.41 8.37
N LEU A 208 -1.65 3.18 7.33
CA LEU A 208 -2.96 3.79 7.10
C LEU A 208 -3.64 3.19 5.86
N LEU A 209 -4.95 3.13 5.90
CA LEU A 209 -5.81 2.85 4.75
C LEU A 209 -7.05 3.73 4.81
N LEU A 210 -7.27 4.56 3.80
CA LEU A 210 -8.54 5.28 3.65
C LEU A 210 -9.49 4.45 2.80
N GLN A 211 -10.66 4.14 3.34
CA GLN A 211 -11.71 3.37 2.67
C GLN A 211 -13.06 4.08 2.86
N GLY A 212 -13.52 4.74 1.82
CA GLY A 212 -14.76 5.53 1.86
C GLY A 212 -14.71 6.64 2.93
N GLU A 213 -15.60 6.56 3.91
CA GLU A 213 -15.71 7.53 5.02
C GLU A 213 -14.86 7.17 6.24
N MET A 214 -14.08 6.10 6.16
CA MET A 214 -13.35 5.56 7.28
C MET A 214 -11.86 5.52 6.99
N LEU A 215 -11.06 6.05 7.91
CA LEU A 215 -9.63 5.92 7.93
C LEU A 215 -9.25 4.80 8.92
N LEU A 216 -8.62 3.77 8.42
CA LEU A 216 -8.06 2.71 9.25
C LEU A 216 -6.60 3.04 9.57
N ALA A 217 -6.27 3.10 10.85
CA ALA A 217 -4.93 3.34 11.35
C ALA A 217 -4.47 2.14 12.18
N ALA A 218 -3.45 1.45 11.73
CA ALA A 218 -2.83 0.37 12.48
C ALA A 218 -1.63 0.89 13.27
N THR A 219 -1.58 0.52 14.54
CA THR A 219 -0.40 0.65 15.38
C THR A 219 0.13 -0.75 15.71
N GLN A 220 1.26 -0.83 16.41
CA GLN A 220 1.83 -2.12 16.82
C GLN A 220 0.85 -2.99 17.63
N ARG A 221 -0.06 -2.36 18.37
CA ARG A 221 -0.95 -3.06 19.33
C ARG A 221 -2.40 -3.05 18.92
N ARG A 222 -2.83 -2.07 18.15
CA ARG A 222 -4.25 -1.83 17.87
C ARG A 222 -4.50 -1.41 16.44
N LEU A 223 -5.69 -1.73 15.99
CA LEU A 223 -6.29 -1.18 14.80
C LEU A 223 -7.38 -0.21 15.23
N TYR A 224 -7.34 0.99 14.70
CA TYR A 224 -8.33 2.04 14.93
C TYR A 224 -9.06 2.32 13.63
N ALA A 225 -10.39 2.43 13.71
CA ALA A 225 -11.15 3.13 12.69
C ALA A 225 -11.41 4.54 13.16
N VAL A 226 -11.05 5.49 12.33
CA VAL A 226 -11.14 6.91 12.59
C VAL A 226 -12.06 7.52 11.53
N SER A 227 -12.85 8.52 11.88
CA SER A 227 -13.63 9.28 10.90
C SER A 227 -12.71 9.87 9.83
N ALA A 228 -13.18 9.98 8.57
CA ALA A 228 -12.36 10.46 7.45
C ALA A 228 -11.87 11.91 7.61
N ASP A 229 -12.41 12.67 8.57
CA ASP A 229 -11.87 13.98 8.97
C ASP A 229 -10.66 13.86 9.92
N GLY A 230 -10.38 12.66 10.45
CA GLY A 230 -9.26 12.39 11.35
C GLY A 230 -9.51 12.75 12.81
N GLY A 231 -10.72 13.21 13.17
CA GLY A 231 -10.98 13.80 14.49
C GLY A 231 -11.52 12.84 15.55
N ARG A 232 -12.06 11.70 15.17
CA ARG A 232 -12.76 10.82 16.11
C ARG A 232 -12.52 9.34 15.86
N ILE A 233 -12.16 8.60 16.92
CA ILE A 233 -12.15 7.14 16.90
C ILE A 233 -13.58 6.63 16.86
N LEU A 234 -13.91 5.87 15.82
CA LEU A 234 -15.21 5.23 15.63
C LEU A 234 -15.27 3.88 16.35
N TRP A 235 -14.22 3.10 16.23
CA TRP A 235 -14.00 1.85 16.96
C TRP A 235 -12.52 1.50 17.03
N GLN A 236 -12.17 0.53 17.86
CA GLN A 236 -10.83 -0.01 17.97
C GLN A 236 -10.86 -1.51 18.27
N SER A 237 -9.84 -2.24 17.84
CA SER A 237 -9.64 -3.65 18.15
C SER A 237 -8.16 -3.94 18.39
N ALA A 238 -7.83 -5.12 18.94
CA ALA A 238 -6.46 -5.58 18.96
C ALA A 238 -5.95 -5.78 17.52
N ALA A 239 -4.73 -5.33 17.21
CA ALA A 239 -4.06 -5.66 15.96
C ALA A 239 -3.48 -7.08 16.06
N PRO A 240 -3.50 -7.85 14.95
CA PRO A 240 -2.92 -9.20 14.96
C PRO A 240 -1.39 -9.19 15.01
N GLY A 241 -0.76 -8.03 14.77
CA GLY A 241 0.68 -7.80 14.78
C GLY A 241 1.01 -6.41 14.27
N ARG A 242 2.31 -6.11 14.07
CA ARG A 242 2.75 -4.82 13.52
C ARG A 242 2.46 -4.77 12.02
N ALA A 243 1.35 -4.15 11.66
CA ALA A 243 0.93 -4.02 10.28
C ALA A 243 1.87 -3.08 9.50
N HIS A 244 2.37 -3.53 8.34
CA HIS A 244 3.04 -2.67 7.38
C HIS A 244 2.15 -2.34 6.18
N ARG A 245 1.12 -3.16 5.92
CA ARG A 245 0.13 -2.92 4.88
C ARG A 245 -1.27 -3.32 5.33
N LEU A 246 -2.22 -2.46 5.02
CA LEU A 246 -3.66 -2.70 5.16
C LEU A 246 -4.30 -2.75 3.77
N MET A 247 -5.23 -3.65 3.59
CA MET A 247 -6.06 -3.76 2.39
C MET A 247 -7.48 -4.05 2.81
N GLY A 248 -8.45 -3.41 2.15
CA GLY A 248 -9.87 -3.63 2.42
C GLY A 248 -10.62 -3.98 1.14
N GLU A 249 -11.40 -5.07 1.15
CA GLU A 249 -12.17 -5.49 -0.01
C GLU A 249 -13.37 -6.34 0.37
N ALA A 250 -14.55 -6.04 -0.21
CA ALA A 250 -15.78 -6.82 -0.07
C ALA A 250 -16.14 -7.16 1.39
N GLY A 251 -15.96 -6.21 2.31
CA GLY A 251 -16.22 -6.38 3.74
C GLY A 251 -15.13 -7.15 4.50
N TRP A 252 -14.01 -7.46 3.84
CA TRP A 252 -12.84 -8.03 4.47
C TRP A 252 -11.76 -6.96 4.68
N LEU A 253 -11.01 -7.10 5.78
CA LEU A 253 -9.79 -6.37 6.06
C LEU A 253 -8.63 -7.35 6.15
N PHE A 254 -7.57 -7.07 5.42
CA PHE A 254 -6.34 -7.85 5.38
C PHE A 254 -5.20 -7.02 5.98
N VAL A 255 -4.35 -7.69 6.76
CA VAL A 255 -3.19 -7.09 7.42
C VAL A 255 -1.96 -7.93 7.08
N CYS A 256 -0.97 -7.31 6.41
CA CYS A 256 0.36 -7.88 6.29
C CYS A 256 1.20 -7.42 7.49
N GLU A 257 1.77 -8.37 8.23
CA GLU A 257 2.62 -8.12 9.37
C GLU A 257 4.09 -8.03 8.97
N LEU A 258 4.78 -7.01 9.47
CA LEU A 258 6.16 -6.72 9.08
C LEU A 258 7.17 -7.76 9.61
N LEU A 259 7.07 -8.11 10.90
CA LEU A 259 8.12 -8.91 11.57
C LEU A 259 7.83 -10.41 11.59
N GLY A 260 6.57 -10.79 11.49
CA GLY A 260 6.14 -12.19 11.54
C GLY A 260 5.89 -12.78 10.17
N GLU A 261 6.06 -11.98 9.10
CA GLU A 261 5.80 -12.41 7.72
C GLU A 261 4.45 -13.14 7.60
N ARG A 262 3.40 -12.56 8.18
CA ARG A 262 2.07 -13.20 8.22
C ARG A 262 1.02 -12.31 7.58
N LEU A 263 0.10 -12.94 6.90
CA LEU A 263 -1.11 -12.31 6.40
C LEU A 263 -2.30 -12.75 7.25
N PHE A 264 -3.00 -11.76 7.78
CA PHE A 264 -4.22 -11.95 8.55
C PHE A 264 -5.43 -11.40 7.80
N ALA A 265 -6.59 -11.99 8.07
CA ALA A 265 -7.86 -11.47 7.60
C ALA A 265 -8.90 -11.43 8.71
N SER A 266 -9.79 -10.45 8.63
CA SER A 266 -10.98 -10.33 9.46
C SER A 266 -12.13 -9.75 8.68
N LYS A 267 -13.37 -10.12 9.00
CA LYS A 267 -14.55 -9.39 8.51
C LYS A 267 -14.69 -8.08 9.28
N CYS A 268 -14.81 -6.96 8.56
CA CYS A 268 -15.05 -5.65 9.16
C CYS A 268 -16.53 -5.42 9.49
N PRO A 269 -16.82 -4.64 10.58
CA PRO A 269 -15.96 -4.27 11.70
C PRO A 269 -15.95 -5.32 12.81
N GLY A 270 -14.81 -5.47 13.52
CA GLY A 270 -14.77 -6.18 14.81
C GLY A 270 -14.75 -7.70 14.77
N GLY A 271 -14.58 -8.31 13.61
CA GLY A 271 -14.44 -9.76 13.46
C GLY A 271 -13.16 -10.31 14.11
N ARG A 272 -13.13 -11.63 14.34
CA ARG A 272 -11.91 -12.29 14.81
C ARG A 272 -10.87 -12.38 13.70
N TRP A 273 -9.63 -12.09 14.03
CA TRP A 273 -8.50 -12.26 13.13
C TRP A 273 -8.20 -13.75 12.92
N ARG A 274 -7.92 -14.12 11.68
CA ARG A 274 -7.40 -15.44 11.34
C ARG A 274 -6.14 -15.28 10.49
N THR A 275 -5.14 -16.11 10.74
CA THR A 275 -3.96 -16.19 9.87
C THR A 275 -4.37 -16.88 8.57
N LEU A 276 -4.08 -16.25 7.45
CA LEU A 276 -4.28 -16.84 6.12
C LEU A 276 -3.00 -17.53 5.64
N HIS A 277 -1.86 -16.83 5.76
CA HIS A 277 -0.57 -17.31 5.29
C HIS A 277 0.54 -16.95 6.27
N ALA A 278 1.51 -17.87 6.43
CA ALA A 278 2.84 -17.61 7.00
C ALA A 278 3.85 -17.43 5.85
N GLY A 279 4.90 -16.63 6.09
CA GLY A 279 5.89 -16.27 5.08
C GLY A 279 5.41 -15.22 4.07
N ALA A 280 4.34 -14.48 4.38
CA ALA A 280 3.83 -13.41 3.52
C ALA A 280 4.64 -12.12 3.72
N LEU A 281 5.30 -11.66 2.66
CA LEU A 281 6.08 -10.40 2.66
C LEU A 281 5.24 -9.21 2.22
N ASP A 282 4.40 -9.40 1.20
CA ASP A 282 3.45 -8.38 0.74
C ASP A 282 2.21 -9.03 0.13
N ALA A 283 1.17 -8.25 -0.07
CA ALA A 283 -0.05 -8.70 -0.74
C ALA A 283 -0.70 -7.56 -1.55
N ALA A 284 -1.44 -7.95 -2.59
CA ALA A 284 -2.25 -7.05 -3.41
C ALA A 284 -3.59 -7.71 -3.74
N ILE A 285 -4.63 -6.88 -3.89
CA ILE A 285 -5.96 -7.30 -4.32
C ILE A 285 -6.15 -6.87 -5.76
N GLY A 286 -6.62 -7.77 -6.59
CA GLY A 286 -6.81 -7.51 -8.00
C GLY A 286 -8.12 -8.08 -8.56
#